data_8d1660ee4f28dfd1518ac18760a8f73b
#
_entry.id   8d1660ee4f28dfd1518ac18760a8f73b
#
_cell.length_a   1.000
_cell.length_b   1.000
_cell.length_c   1.000
_cell.angle_alpha   90.00
_cell.angle_beta   90.00
_cell.angle_gamma   90.00
#
_symmetry.space_group_name_H-M   'P 1'
#
loop_
_entity.id
_entity.type
_entity.pdbx_description
1 polymer ?
#
loop_
_entity_poly.entity_id
_entity_poly.type
_entity_poly.pdbx_seq_one_letter_code
_entity_poly.pdbx_strand_id
1 'polypeptide(L)'
;MAVPSAQLRRDARLERRRRRIVEAALAKFASRGYTVTSVDDVVTRARVSKSAFYEFFESKEHCFRAVLHEEGGALIHEVLTEAATGHDHHARLRLGISRFVRECFERPDVARLLIVESVGLSEGVEAVRHELQARFADAVAEEVRNAMTHDAFYADKDPAVFGRAVVGAVSDAVGYFLTHPGVDAESLAASLCVIFAP
;
A
#
# COMPACT_ATOMS: atom_id res chain seq x y z
N MET A 1 1.18 34.40 18.11
CA MET A 1 0.64 33.37 17.20
C MET A 1 -0.44 33.95 16.34
N ALA A 2 -0.27 33.99 15.01
CA ALA A 2 -1.29 34.52 14.11
C ALA A 2 -2.51 33.56 14.04
N VAL A 3 -3.72 34.11 14.22
CA VAL A 3 -4.97 33.32 14.07
C VAL A 3 -5.14 32.99 12.59
N PRO A 4 -5.32 31.71 12.19
CA PRO A 4 -5.52 31.33 10.80
C PRO A 4 -6.71 32.09 10.20
N SER A 5 -6.58 32.47 8.91
CA SER A 5 -7.66 33.12 8.18
C SER A 5 -8.95 32.26 8.17
N ALA A 6 -10.11 32.85 7.93
CA ALA A 6 -11.39 32.14 7.86
C ALA A 6 -11.34 31.03 6.78
N GLN A 7 -10.64 31.29 5.67
CA GLN A 7 -10.43 30.32 4.58
C GLN A 7 -9.61 29.12 5.06
N LEU A 8 -8.46 29.33 5.71
CA LEU A 8 -7.63 28.24 6.26
C LEU A 8 -8.38 27.36 7.26
N ARG A 9 -9.25 27.96 8.08
CA ARG A 9 -10.11 27.21 9.01
C ARG A 9 -11.16 26.36 8.29
N ARG A 10 -11.74 26.88 7.20
CA ARG A 10 -12.70 26.17 6.37
C ARG A 10 -12.03 24.96 5.69
N ASP A 11 -10.88 25.17 5.06
CA ASP A 11 -10.13 24.13 4.36
C ASP A 11 -9.70 23.02 5.32
N ALA A 12 -9.18 23.38 6.49
CA ALA A 12 -8.84 22.41 7.54
C ALA A 12 -10.05 21.63 8.07
N ARG A 13 -11.26 22.24 8.07
CA ARG A 13 -12.50 21.54 8.46
C ARG A 13 -12.94 20.54 7.39
N LEU A 14 -12.83 20.91 6.11
CA LEU A 14 -13.14 20.02 4.97
C LEU A 14 -12.20 18.84 4.95
N GLU A 15 -10.90 19.06 5.10
CA GLU A 15 -9.89 18.01 5.13
C GLU A 15 -10.09 17.05 6.31
N ARG A 16 -10.40 17.55 7.51
CA ARG A 16 -10.75 16.69 8.65
C ARG A 16 -12.01 15.85 8.40
N ARG A 17 -13.01 16.40 7.68
CA ARG A 17 -14.23 15.66 7.33
C ARG A 17 -13.92 14.56 6.31
N ARG A 18 -13.14 14.87 5.27
CA ARG A 18 -12.70 13.93 4.28
C ARG A 18 -11.94 12.76 4.92
N ARG A 19 -10.95 13.07 5.76
CA ARG A 19 -10.18 12.06 6.50
C ARG A 19 -11.07 11.15 7.35
N ARG A 20 -12.01 11.68 8.08
CA ARG A 20 -12.97 10.87 8.86
C ARG A 20 -13.78 9.91 8.00
N ILE A 21 -14.14 10.30 6.77
CA ILE A 21 -14.85 9.43 5.84
C ILE A 21 -13.92 8.32 5.37
N VAL A 22 -12.67 8.62 4.99
CA VAL A 22 -11.69 7.63 4.54
C VAL A 22 -11.35 6.64 5.66
N GLU A 23 -11.10 7.11 6.88
CA GLU A 23 -10.86 6.24 8.05
C GLU A 23 -12.06 5.32 8.36
N ALA A 24 -13.27 5.85 8.24
CA ALA A 24 -14.48 5.05 8.43
C ALA A 24 -14.68 4.01 7.31
N ALA A 25 -14.38 4.40 6.07
CA ALA A 25 -14.41 3.54 4.89
C ALA A 25 -13.39 2.41 5.01
N LEU A 26 -12.12 2.75 5.33
CA LEU A 26 -11.07 1.76 5.60
C LEU A 26 -11.53 0.73 6.62
N ALA A 27 -11.98 1.20 7.79
CA ALA A 27 -12.41 0.29 8.86
C ALA A 27 -13.60 -0.61 8.47
N LYS A 28 -14.50 -0.13 7.59
CA LYS A 28 -15.63 -0.93 7.10
C LYS A 28 -15.21 -1.91 6.00
N PHE A 29 -14.39 -1.46 5.05
CA PHE A 29 -13.89 -2.32 3.99
C PHE A 29 -12.98 -3.41 4.57
N ALA A 30 -12.04 -3.07 5.46
CA ALA A 30 -11.14 -4.03 6.09
C ALA A 30 -11.86 -5.10 6.90
N SER A 31 -12.93 -4.73 7.64
CA SER A 31 -13.65 -5.67 8.50
C SER A 31 -14.72 -6.52 7.80
N ARG A 32 -15.28 -6.06 6.67
CA ARG A 32 -16.43 -6.68 6.00
C ARG A 32 -16.21 -6.98 4.52
N GLY A 33 -15.14 -6.44 3.94
CA GLY A 33 -14.89 -6.44 2.50
C GLY A 33 -15.61 -5.31 1.75
N TYR A 34 -15.06 -4.99 0.57
CA TYR A 34 -15.61 -3.93 -0.29
C TYR A 34 -17.03 -4.23 -0.75
N THR A 35 -17.30 -5.45 -1.21
CA THR A 35 -18.56 -5.81 -1.88
C THR A 35 -19.78 -5.58 -0.99
N VAL A 36 -19.73 -6.05 0.26
CA VAL A 36 -20.86 -5.98 1.20
C VAL A 36 -20.99 -4.65 1.95
N THR A 37 -19.95 -3.82 1.93
CA THR A 37 -19.99 -2.52 2.58
C THR A 37 -20.74 -1.50 1.73
N SER A 38 -21.71 -0.80 2.31
CA SER A 38 -22.48 0.26 1.68
C SER A 38 -21.97 1.66 2.03
N VAL A 39 -22.38 2.68 1.27
CA VAL A 39 -22.14 4.09 1.63
C VAL A 39 -22.81 4.42 2.97
N ASP A 40 -23.98 3.86 3.26
CA ASP A 40 -24.69 4.07 4.52
C ASP A 40 -23.90 3.53 5.74
N ASP A 41 -23.21 2.41 5.59
CA ASP A 41 -22.29 1.89 6.62
C ASP A 41 -21.13 2.86 6.89
N VAL A 42 -20.57 3.45 5.83
CA VAL A 42 -19.46 4.40 5.94
C VAL A 42 -19.89 5.70 6.62
N VAL A 43 -20.99 6.32 6.16
CA VAL A 43 -21.44 7.61 6.71
C VAL A 43 -21.91 7.49 8.15
N THR A 44 -22.56 6.37 8.51
CA THR A 44 -22.94 6.06 9.89
C THR A 44 -21.72 6.00 10.79
N ARG A 45 -20.67 5.28 10.39
CA ARG A 45 -19.42 5.20 11.15
C ARG A 45 -18.67 6.52 11.21
N ALA A 46 -18.62 7.27 10.09
CA ALA A 46 -17.98 8.57 10.01
C ALA A 46 -18.75 9.67 10.76
N ARG A 47 -20.00 9.40 11.17
CA ARG A 47 -20.93 10.38 11.76
C ARG A 47 -21.08 11.62 10.88
N VAL A 48 -21.34 11.41 9.60
CA VAL A 48 -21.63 12.45 8.61
C VAL A 48 -22.93 12.13 7.87
N SER A 49 -23.51 13.13 7.19
CA SER A 49 -24.65 12.90 6.31
C SER A 49 -24.19 12.26 4.98
N LYS A 50 -25.13 11.61 4.29
CA LYS A 50 -24.90 11.07 2.95
C LYS A 50 -24.53 12.16 1.95
N SER A 51 -25.15 13.35 2.05
CA SER A 51 -24.77 14.50 1.25
C SER A 51 -23.33 14.96 1.50
N ALA A 52 -22.87 14.93 2.75
CA ALA A 52 -21.49 15.26 3.10
C ALA A 52 -20.47 14.23 2.55
N PHE A 53 -20.85 12.98 2.37
CA PHE A 53 -20.03 11.98 1.67
C PHE A 53 -19.90 12.36 0.20
N TYR A 54 -21.01 12.65 -0.47
CA TYR A 54 -21.03 12.99 -1.90
C TYR A 54 -20.41 14.36 -2.23
N GLU A 55 -20.13 15.20 -1.23
CA GLU A 55 -19.26 16.40 -1.41
C GLU A 55 -17.80 16.01 -1.74
N PHE A 56 -17.32 14.82 -1.35
CA PHE A 56 -15.94 14.37 -1.52
C PHE A 56 -15.79 13.20 -2.49
N PHE A 57 -16.78 12.32 -2.56
CA PHE A 57 -16.70 11.07 -3.30
C PHE A 57 -17.96 10.84 -4.14
N GLU A 58 -17.81 10.77 -5.44
CA GLU A 58 -18.90 10.54 -6.39
C GLU A 58 -19.56 9.16 -6.22
N SER A 59 -18.81 8.19 -5.68
CA SER A 59 -19.27 6.81 -5.50
C SER A 59 -18.53 6.10 -4.38
N LYS A 60 -19.02 4.91 -3.99
CA LYS A 60 -18.32 3.99 -3.08
C LYS A 60 -16.94 3.62 -3.65
N GLU A 61 -16.85 3.38 -4.96
CA GLU A 61 -15.60 3.05 -5.63
C GLU A 61 -14.60 4.20 -5.57
N HIS A 62 -15.05 5.46 -5.83
CA HIS A 62 -14.17 6.62 -5.71
C HIS A 62 -13.60 6.75 -4.28
N CYS A 63 -14.41 6.51 -3.26
CA CYS A 63 -13.97 6.46 -1.87
C CYS A 63 -12.98 5.29 -1.62
N PHE A 64 -13.24 4.12 -2.20
CA PHE A 64 -12.36 2.96 -2.07
C PHE A 64 -10.99 3.21 -2.71
N ARG A 65 -10.95 3.80 -3.91
CA ARG A 65 -9.69 4.21 -4.55
C ARG A 65 -8.89 5.18 -3.68
N ALA A 66 -9.55 6.12 -3.03
CA ALA A 66 -8.88 7.03 -2.07
C ALA A 66 -8.29 6.27 -0.87
N VAL A 67 -9.01 5.27 -0.34
CA VAL A 67 -8.49 4.38 0.72
C VAL A 67 -7.25 3.63 0.23
N LEU A 68 -7.28 3.05 -0.97
CA LEU A 68 -6.13 2.33 -1.54
C LEU A 68 -4.93 3.26 -1.73
N HIS A 69 -5.12 4.48 -2.22
CA HIS A 69 -4.04 5.46 -2.38
C HIS A 69 -3.42 5.87 -1.06
N GLU A 70 -4.24 6.14 -0.03
CA GLU A 70 -3.75 6.56 1.28
C GLU A 70 -3.01 5.42 2.00
N GLU A 71 -3.60 4.24 2.09
CA GLU A 71 -2.97 3.09 2.75
C GLU A 71 -1.78 2.53 1.97
N GLY A 72 -1.90 2.39 0.65
CA GLY A 72 -0.80 1.94 -0.20
C GLY A 72 0.34 2.96 -0.24
N GLY A 73 0.03 4.26 -0.26
CA GLY A 73 1.03 5.32 -0.18
C GLY A 73 1.77 5.33 1.16
N ALA A 74 1.06 5.11 2.27
CA ALA A 74 1.66 4.98 3.60
C ALA A 74 2.58 3.75 3.67
N LEU A 75 2.12 2.59 3.19
CA LEU A 75 2.93 1.37 3.13
C LEU A 75 4.22 1.57 2.32
N ILE A 76 4.12 2.19 1.14
CA ILE A 76 5.30 2.52 0.33
C ILE A 76 6.27 3.40 1.10
N HIS A 77 5.77 4.44 1.76
CA HIS A 77 6.61 5.36 2.53
C HIS A 77 7.36 4.64 3.66
N GLU A 78 6.69 3.82 4.44
CA GLU A 78 7.26 3.03 5.53
C GLU A 78 8.35 2.07 5.01
N VAL A 79 8.05 1.33 3.93
CA VAL A 79 8.99 0.38 3.32
C VAL A 79 10.23 1.08 2.80
N LEU A 80 10.07 2.16 2.03
CA LEU A 80 11.23 2.87 1.45
C LEU A 80 12.05 3.61 2.52
N THR A 81 11.41 4.11 3.57
CA THR A 81 12.12 4.74 4.70
C THR A 81 12.99 3.74 5.43
N GLU A 82 12.48 2.54 5.73
CA GLU A 82 13.28 1.49 6.38
C GLU A 82 14.36 0.96 5.43
N ALA A 83 14.04 0.71 4.16
CA ALA A 83 15.01 0.27 3.17
C ALA A 83 16.20 1.22 3.05
N ALA A 84 15.98 2.53 3.09
CA ALA A 84 17.03 3.54 3.00
C ALA A 84 18.06 3.49 4.14
N THR A 85 17.77 2.82 5.25
CA THR A 85 18.72 2.63 6.36
C THR A 85 19.76 1.54 6.09
N GLY A 86 19.58 0.72 5.05
CA GLY A 86 20.53 -0.32 4.67
C GLY A 86 21.88 0.25 4.21
N HIS A 87 22.96 -0.38 4.63
CA HIS A 87 24.32 0.07 4.37
C HIS A 87 24.85 -0.30 2.97
N ASP A 88 24.22 -1.28 2.32
CA ASP A 88 24.48 -1.71 0.96
C ASP A 88 23.17 -2.07 0.21
N HIS A 89 23.28 -2.40 -1.08
CA HIS A 89 22.14 -2.71 -1.93
C HIS A 89 21.37 -3.95 -1.48
N HIS A 90 22.05 -5.01 -1.05
CA HIS A 90 21.41 -6.20 -0.50
C HIS A 90 20.66 -5.91 0.80
N ALA A 91 21.30 -5.18 1.72
CA ALA A 91 20.68 -4.78 2.98
C ALA A 91 19.41 -3.94 2.75
N ARG A 92 19.45 -2.99 1.80
CA ARG A 92 18.28 -2.17 1.45
C ARG A 92 17.14 -3.01 0.91
N LEU A 93 17.42 -3.94 0.00
CA LEU A 93 16.40 -4.84 -0.54
C LEU A 93 15.83 -5.76 0.55
N ARG A 94 16.69 -6.35 1.39
CA ARG A 94 16.25 -7.19 2.51
C ARG A 94 15.37 -6.43 3.49
N LEU A 95 15.76 -5.21 3.88
CA LEU A 95 14.96 -4.39 4.78
C LEU A 95 13.61 -4.02 4.16
N GLY A 96 13.58 -3.64 2.88
CA GLY A 96 12.35 -3.33 2.17
C GLY A 96 11.39 -4.52 2.08
N ILE A 97 11.88 -5.70 1.68
CA ILE A 97 11.07 -6.93 1.63
C ILE A 97 10.56 -7.29 3.04
N SER A 98 11.44 -7.28 4.04
CA SER A 98 11.07 -7.63 5.42
C SER A 98 10.04 -6.65 6.00
N ARG A 99 10.19 -5.34 5.75
CA ARG A 99 9.23 -4.34 6.19
C ARG A 99 7.87 -4.52 5.53
N PHE A 100 7.83 -4.73 4.22
CA PHE A 100 6.59 -4.97 3.50
C PHE A 100 5.83 -6.17 4.05
N VAL A 101 6.52 -7.32 4.19
CA VAL A 101 5.92 -8.55 4.71
C VAL A 101 5.41 -8.32 6.14
N ARG A 102 6.21 -7.74 7.02
CA ARG A 102 5.84 -7.46 8.42
C ARG A 102 4.58 -6.58 8.50
N GLU A 103 4.53 -5.45 7.79
CA GLU A 103 3.37 -4.56 7.77
C GLU A 103 2.10 -5.27 7.30
N CYS A 104 2.20 -6.11 6.27
CA CYS A 104 1.07 -6.88 5.78
C CYS A 104 0.55 -7.88 6.80
N PHE A 105 1.42 -8.52 7.58
CA PHE A 105 1.04 -9.49 8.61
C PHE A 105 0.57 -8.81 9.91
N GLU A 106 1.06 -7.63 10.24
CA GLU A 106 0.58 -6.83 11.37
C GLU A 106 -0.81 -6.21 11.12
N ARG A 107 -1.13 -5.92 9.85
CA ARG A 107 -2.41 -5.34 9.42
C ARG A 107 -3.08 -6.19 8.32
N PRO A 108 -3.41 -7.47 8.61
CA PRO A 108 -3.82 -8.43 7.59
C PRO A 108 -5.11 -8.04 6.86
N ASP A 109 -6.05 -7.36 7.53
CA ASP A 109 -7.28 -6.90 6.90
C ASP A 109 -7.02 -5.78 5.87
N VAL A 110 -6.09 -4.88 6.16
CA VAL A 110 -5.68 -3.80 5.23
C VAL A 110 -4.88 -4.39 4.07
N ALA A 111 -3.93 -5.28 4.36
CA ALA A 111 -3.14 -5.96 3.34
C ALA A 111 -4.04 -6.76 2.37
N ARG A 112 -5.06 -7.44 2.89
CA ARG A 112 -6.04 -8.15 2.06
C ARG A 112 -6.80 -7.21 1.13
N LEU A 113 -7.20 -6.02 1.59
CA LEU A 113 -7.81 -5.01 0.72
C LEU A 113 -6.88 -4.57 -0.41
N LEU A 114 -5.60 -4.28 -0.08
CA LEU A 114 -4.63 -3.77 -1.04
C LEU A 114 -4.19 -4.82 -2.07
N ILE A 115 -4.04 -6.09 -1.64
CA ILE A 115 -3.37 -7.13 -2.43
C ILE A 115 -4.37 -8.12 -3.04
N VAL A 116 -5.45 -8.45 -2.33
CA VAL A 116 -6.38 -9.51 -2.74
C VAL A 116 -7.70 -8.95 -3.26
N GLU A 117 -8.41 -8.15 -2.46
CA GLU A 117 -9.77 -7.71 -2.80
C GLU A 117 -9.81 -6.62 -3.88
N SER A 118 -8.71 -5.90 -4.12
CA SER A 118 -8.61 -4.90 -5.18
C SER A 118 -8.44 -5.51 -6.57
N VAL A 119 -8.05 -6.79 -6.67
CA VAL A 119 -7.79 -7.47 -7.96
C VAL A 119 -9.10 -7.71 -8.72
N GLY A 120 -9.14 -7.25 -9.96
CA GLY A 120 -10.27 -7.48 -10.87
C GLY A 120 -11.57 -6.75 -10.51
N LEU A 121 -11.54 -5.82 -9.54
CA LEU A 121 -12.75 -5.17 -9.04
C LEU A 121 -13.35 -4.20 -10.07
N SER A 122 -12.53 -3.34 -10.65
CA SER A 122 -12.87 -2.41 -11.73
C SER A 122 -11.60 -1.86 -12.38
N GLU A 123 -11.73 -1.28 -13.58
CA GLU A 123 -10.62 -0.62 -14.28
C GLU A 123 -10.00 0.51 -13.45
N GLY A 124 -10.82 1.32 -12.78
CA GLY A 124 -10.34 2.42 -11.93
C GLY A 124 -9.58 1.94 -10.68
N VAL A 125 -9.98 0.82 -10.08
CA VAL A 125 -9.28 0.20 -8.95
C VAL A 125 -7.98 -0.46 -9.41
N GLU A 126 -8.01 -1.16 -10.56
CA GLU A 126 -6.80 -1.74 -11.15
C GLU A 126 -5.74 -0.68 -11.51
N ALA A 127 -6.15 0.48 -12.00
CA ALA A 127 -5.24 1.58 -12.28
C ALA A 127 -4.48 2.03 -11.02
N VAL A 128 -5.19 2.19 -9.89
CA VAL A 128 -4.56 2.52 -8.59
C VAL A 128 -3.61 1.42 -8.14
N ARG A 129 -4.02 0.16 -8.24
CA ARG A 129 -3.19 -0.99 -7.87
C ARG A 129 -1.89 -1.03 -8.70
N HIS A 130 -2.00 -0.85 -10.01
CA HIS A 130 -0.85 -0.82 -10.90
C HIS A 130 0.08 0.38 -10.62
N GLU A 131 -0.47 1.55 -10.30
CA GLU A 131 0.33 2.72 -9.90
C GLU A 131 1.14 2.43 -8.64
N LEU A 132 0.52 1.88 -7.59
CA LEU A 132 1.20 1.53 -6.34
C LEU A 132 2.31 0.48 -6.57
N GLN A 133 2.02 -0.57 -7.36
CA GLN A 133 3.00 -1.58 -7.73
C GLN A 133 4.16 -0.98 -8.56
N ALA A 134 3.87 -0.06 -9.47
CA ALA A 134 4.90 0.61 -10.26
C ALA A 134 5.86 1.40 -9.37
N ARG A 135 5.35 2.15 -8.39
CA ARG A 135 6.20 2.93 -7.46
C ARG A 135 7.18 2.03 -6.68
N PHE A 136 6.75 0.87 -6.21
CA PHE A 136 7.65 -0.11 -5.59
C PHE A 136 8.67 -0.66 -6.60
N ALA A 137 8.22 -1.08 -7.79
CA ALA A 137 9.07 -1.66 -8.80
C ALA A 137 10.14 -0.68 -9.29
N ASP A 138 9.79 0.59 -9.45
CA ASP A 138 10.71 1.64 -9.87
C ASP A 138 11.77 1.93 -8.80
N ALA A 139 11.40 1.88 -7.51
CA ALA A 139 12.36 2.01 -6.41
C ALA A 139 13.36 0.83 -6.38
N VAL A 140 12.89 -0.40 -6.56
CA VAL A 140 13.77 -1.59 -6.69
C VAL A 140 14.66 -1.48 -7.93
N ALA A 141 14.10 -1.06 -9.07
CA ALA A 141 14.86 -0.89 -10.31
C ALA A 141 15.97 0.16 -10.17
N GLU A 142 15.72 1.25 -9.44
CA GLU A 142 16.74 2.25 -9.15
C GLU A 142 17.88 1.67 -8.30
N GLU A 143 17.55 0.89 -7.27
CA GLU A 143 18.53 0.23 -6.41
C GLU A 143 19.40 -0.76 -7.23
N VAL A 144 18.79 -1.54 -8.13
CA VAL A 144 19.51 -2.45 -9.04
C VAL A 144 20.42 -1.68 -9.99
N ARG A 145 19.97 -0.57 -10.60
CA ARG A 145 20.80 0.27 -11.47
C ARG A 145 22.06 0.77 -10.75
N ASN A 146 21.91 1.18 -9.51
CA ASN A 146 23.02 1.66 -8.69
C ASN A 146 23.99 0.53 -8.30
N ALA A 147 23.50 -0.71 -8.17
CA ALA A 147 24.30 -1.87 -7.81
C ALA A 147 25.07 -2.51 -8.98
N MET A 148 24.58 -2.41 -10.21
CA MET A 148 25.07 -3.16 -11.38
C MET A 148 26.58 -3.06 -11.65
N THR A 149 27.20 -1.91 -11.32
CA THR A 149 28.64 -1.69 -11.56
C THR A 149 29.52 -2.18 -10.43
N HIS A 150 28.96 -2.53 -9.27
CA HIS A 150 29.69 -2.86 -8.06
C HIS A 150 29.35 -4.21 -7.46
N ASP A 151 28.30 -4.84 -7.95
CA ASP A 151 27.78 -6.10 -7.41
C ASP A 151 27.49 -7.11 -8.53
N ALA A 152 28.22 -8.23 -8.49
CA ALA A 152 28.12 -9.29 -9.49
C ALA A 152 26.73 -9.93 -9.56
N PHE A 153 25.96 -9.93 -8.46
CA PHE A 153 24.61 -10.47 -8.45
C PHE A 153 23.66 -9.67 -9.32
N TYR A 154 23.85 -8.34 -9.40
CA TYR A 154 22.98 -7.46 -10.18
C TYR A 154 23.53 -7.14 -11.58
N ALA A 155 24.77 -7.47 -11.89
CA ALA A 155 25.50 -7.03 -13.09
C ALA A 155 24.82 -7.39 -14.42
N ASP A 156 24.14 -8.52 -14.50
CA ASP A 156 23.46 -9.04 -15.69
C ASP A 156 21.94 -8.87 -15.69
N LYS A 157 21.37 -8.21 -14.69
CA LYS A 157 19.91 -8.07 -14.52
C LYS A 157 19.38 -6.83 -15.23
N ASP A 158 18.26 -6.98 -15.93
CA ASP A 158 17.49 -5.81 -16.36
C ASP A 158 16.77 -5.21 -15.14
N PRO A 159 17.04 -3.95 -14.78
CA PRO A 159 16.49 -3.34 -13.57
C PRO A 159 14.94 -3.28 -13.55
N ALA A 160 14.31 -3.00 -14.69
CA ALA A 160 12.86 -2.90 -14.76
C ALA A 160 12.20 -4.27 -14.61
N VAL A 161 12.74 -5.29 -15.25
CA VAL A 161 12.28 -6.69 -15.13
C VAL A 161 12.47 -7.17 -13.70
N PHE A 162 13.64 -6.94 -13.11
CA PHE A 162 13.93 -7.37 -11.75
C PHE A 162 12.99 -6.68 -10.73
N GLY A 163 12.78 -5.37 -10.84
CA GLY A 163 11.86 -4.65 -9.97
C GLY A 163 10.43 -5.20 -10.04
N ARG A 164 9.92 -5.47 -11.24
CA ARG A 164 8.60 -6.07 -11.43
C ARG A 164 8.53 -7.49 -10.87
N ALA A 165 9.58 -8.29 -11.06
CA ALA A 165 9.65 -9.67 -10.53
C ALA A 165 9.62 -9.68 -8.99
N VAL A 166 10.41 -8.82 -8.34
CA VAL A 166 10.40 -8.68 -6.88
C VAL A 166 9.00 -8.33 -6.38
N VAL A 167 8.40 -7.26 -6.92
CA VAL A 167 7.10 -6.79 -6.45
C VAL A 167 6.00 -7.82 -6.71
N GLY A 168 6.01 -8.46 -7.89
CA GLY A 168 5.07 -9.51 -8.23
C GLY A 168 5.17 -10.71 -7.28
N ALA A 169 6.36 -11.25 -7.11
CA ALA A 169 6.60 -12.43 -6.26
C ALA A 169 6.28 -12.14 -4.77
N VAL A 170 6.72 -10.99 -4.25
CA VAL A 170 6.47 -10.61 -2.85
C VAL A 170 4.98 -10.40 -2.60
N SER A 171 4.29 -9.68 -3.50
CA SER A 171 2.85 -9.42 -3.34
C SER A 171 2.02 -10.69 -3.46
N ASP A 172 2.34 -11.58 -4.41
CA ASP A 172 1.64 -12.85 -4.60
C ASP A 172 1.83 -13.77 -3.38
N ALA A 173 3.08 -13.95 -2.92
CA ALA A 173 3.38 -14.76 -1.75
C ALA A 173 2.67 -14.23 -0.49
N VAL A 174 2.71 -12.93 -0.23
CA VAL A 174 1.99 -12.32 0.90
C VAL A 174 0.49 -12.54 0.75
N GLY A 175 -0.10 -12.28 -0.42
CA GLY A 175 -1.53 -12.49 -0.68
C GLY A 175 -1.95 -13.94 -0.43
N TYR A 176 -1.14 -14.90 -0.86
CA TYR A 176 -1.39 -16.33 -0.60
C TYR A 176 -1.39 -16.65 0.90
N PHE A 177 -0.34 -16.27 1.65
CA PHE A 177 -0.21 -16.62 3.06
C PHE A 177 -1.12 -15.82 4.00
N LEU A 178 -1.64 -14.67 3.58
CA LEU A 178 -2.72 -13.96 4.29
C LEU A 178 -4.05 -14.76 4.31
N THR A 179 -4.24 -15.63 3.31
CA THR A 179 -5.46 -16.45 3.16
C THR A 179 -5.24 -17.92 3.49
N HIS A 180 -3.98 -18.40 3.50
CA HIS A 180 -3.58 -19.77 3.76
C HIS A 180 -2.52 -19.81 4.88
N PRO A 181 -2.91 -19.79 6.16
CA PRO A 181 -1.97 -19.79 7.26
C PRO A 181 -1.04 -21.01 7.25
N GLY A 182 0.24 -20.82 7.50
CA GLY A 182 1.24 -21.90 7.51
C GLY A 182 2.68 -21.39 7.56
N VAL A 183 2.88 -20.10 7.27
CA VAL A 183 4.18 -19.43 7.34
C VAL A 183 4.00 -18.12 8.10
N ASP A 184 4.90 -17.82 9.02
CA ASP A 184 4.95 -16.53 9.70
C ASP A 184 5.68 -15.48 8.86
N ALA A 185 5.54 -14.22 9.24
CA ALA A 185 6.11 -13.09 8.50
C ALA A 185 7.64 -13.17 8.38
N GLU A 186 8.34 -13.60 9.43
CA GLU A 186 9.79 -13.67 9.45
C GLU A 186 10.31 -14.77 8.51
N SER A 187 9.72 -15.95 8.56
CA SER A 187 10.05 -17.07 7.68
C SER A 187 9.78 -16.77 6.21
N LEU A 188 8.65 -16.09 5.92
CA LEU A 188 8.32 -15.66 4.55
C LEU A 188 9.32 -14.62 4.05
N ALA A 189 9.60 -13.59 4.83
CA ALA A 189 10.55 -12.55 4.47
C ALA A 189 11.96 -13.13 4.24
N ALA A 190 12.43 -14.01 5.13
CA ALA A 190 13.72 -14.68 4.98
C ALA A 190 13.82 -15.48 3.67
N SER A 191 12.78 -16.25 3.33
CA SER A 191 12.72 -17.03 2.10
C SER A 191 12.78 -16.15 0.85
N LEU A 192 12.03 -15.05 0.83
CA LEU A 192 12.05 -14.09 -0.28
C LEU A 192 13.39 -13.35 -0.40
N CYS A 193 14.03 -13.02 0.73
CA CYS A 193 15.35 -12.39 0.75
C CYS A 193 16.44 -13.30 0.16
N VAL A 194 16.41 -14.60 0.41
CA VAL A 194 17.36 -15.55 -0.21
C VAL A 194 17.28 -15.52 -1.74
N ILE A 195 16.10 -15.27 -2.31
CA ILE A 195 15.90 -15.25 -3.77
C ILE A 195 16.37 -13.93 -4.38
N PHE A 196 16.03 -12.78 -3.75
CA PHE A 196 16.17 -11.46 -4.38
C PHE A 196 17.30 -10.61 -3.82
N ALA A 197 17.82 -10.93 -2.64
CA ALA A 197 18.88 -10.17 -1.95
C ALA A 197 19.76 -11.11 -1.11
N PRO A 198 20.45 -12.07 -1.75
CA PRO A 198 21.25 -13.11 -1.09
C PRO A 198 22.40 -12.55 -0.25
#